data_353a0bab525bdd1c4696f03492954003
#
_entry.id   353a0bab525bdd1c4696f03492954003
#
_cell.length_a   1.000
_cell.length_b   1.000
_cell.length_c   1.000
_cell.angle_alpha   90.00
_cell.angle_beta   90.00
_cell.angle_gamma   90.00
#
_symmetry.space_group_name_H-M   'P 1'
#
loop_
_entity.id
_entity.type
_entity.pdbx_description
1 polymer ?
#
loop_
_entity_poly.entity_id
_entity_poly.type
_entity_poly.pdbx_seq_one_letter_code
_entity_poly.pdbx_strand_id
1 'polypeptide(L)' 'MSYCRFHNTEIDLDDCVGAIENGEIDELSENEIRALERIQILAKCIIELEEEIKTGIMRSKEYGR' A
#
# COMPACT_ATOMS: atom_id res chain seq x y z
N MET A 1 8.98 -13.95 -7.56
CA MET A 1 7.68 -14.07 -8.21
C MET A 1 6.75 -12.98 -7.76
N SER A 2 5.87 -12.59 -8.60
CA SER A 2 5.00 -11.47 -8.31
C SER A 2 3.58 -11.89 -7.95
N TYR A 3 3.35 -13.14 -7.73
CA TYR A 3 2.01 -13.62 -7.41
C TYR A 3 1.46 -13.01 -6.15
N CYS A 4 2.33 -12.78 -5.18
CA CYS A 4 1.91 -12.28 -3.89
C CYS A 4 2.22 -10.80 -3.74
N ARG A 5 2.36 -10.12 -4.86
CA ARG A 5 2.73 -8.69 -4.83
C ARG A 5 1.81 -7.90 -3.92
N PHE A 6 0.51 -8.03 -4.13
CA PHE A 6 -0.44 -7.23 -3.36
C PHE A 6 -0.56 -7.74 -1.94
N HIS A 7 -0.52 -9.04 -1.77
CA HIS A 7 -0.61 -9.63 -0.43
C HIS A 7 0.57 -9.18 0.44
N ASN A 8 1.78 -9.26 -0.11
CA ASN A 8 2.96 -8.88 0.64
C ASN A 8 2.96 -7.38 0.96
N THR A 9 2.56 -6.58 -0.02
CA THR A 9 2.52 -5.14 0.19
C THR A 9 1.45 -4.76 1.21
N GLU A 10 0.33 -5.45 1.20
CA GLU A 10 -0.72 -5.19 2.17
C GLU A 10 -0.22 -5.38 3.59
N ILE A 11 0.49 -6.47 3.82
CA ILE A 11 1.01 -6.77 5.15
C ILE A 11 2.00 -5.70 5.59
N ASP A 12 2.92 -5.35 4.71
CA ASP A 12 3.93 -4.35 5.03
C ASP A 12 3.31 -2.97 5.25
N LEU A 13 2.34 -2.63 4.42
CA LEU A 13 1.70 -1.33 4.54
C LEU A 13 0.88 -1.24 5.82
N ASP A 14 0.20 -2.33 6.17
CA ASP A 14 -0.57 -2.37 7.39
C ASP A 14 0.32 -2.14 8.61
N ASP A 15 1.52 -2.74 8.58
CA ASP A 15 2.49 -2.53 9.64
C ASP A 15 2.91 -1.06 9.71
N CYS A 16 3.10 -0.44 8.56
CA CYS A 16 3.45 0.98 8.50
C CYS A 16 2.34 1.85 9.09
N VAL A 17 1.11 1.53 8.76
CA VAL A 17 -0.04 2.29 9.28
C VAL A 17 -0.08 2.17 10.81
N GLY A 18 0.15 0.96 11.31
CA GLY A 18 0.18 0.76 12.75
C GLY A 18 1.24 1.59 13.43
N ALA A 19 2.42 1.66 12.83
CA ALA A 19 3.50 2.48 13.39
C ALA A 19 3.11 3.95 13.44
N ILE A 20 2.45 4.43 12.39
CA ILE A 20 2.01 5.82 12.35
C ILE A 20 0.98 6.08 13.44
N GLU A 21 0.02 5.16 13.58
CA GLU A 21 -1.03 5.32 14.58
C GLU A 21 -0.49 5.30 16.00
N ASN A 22 0.59 4.56 16.20
CA ASN A 22 1.21 4.47 17.52
C ASN A 22 2.22 5.58 17.79
N GLY A 23 2.42 6.46 16.83
CA GLY A 23 3.34 7.56 17.01
C GLY A 23 4.79 7.17 16.87
N GLU A 24 5.08 6.06 16.23
CA GLU A 24 6.44 5.56 16.10
C GLU A 24 7.13 6.15 14.87
N ILE A 25 6.94 7.44 14.65
CA ILE A 25 7.51 8.11 13.49
C ILE A 25 8.28 9.37 13.87
N ASP A 26 8.76 9.43 15.13
CA ASP A 26 9.38 10.66 15.64
C ASP A 26 10.86 10.77 15.31
N GLU A 27 11.57 9.66 15.22
CA GLU A 27 13.02 9.71 15.05
C GLU A 27 13.45 8.94 13.81
N LEU A 28 12.90 9.35 12.68
CA LEU A 28 13.18 8.68 11.44
C LEU A 28 14.47 9.20 10.80
N SER A 29 15.20 8.30 10.16
CA SER A 29 16.34 8.69 9.36
C SER A 29 15.82 9.41 8.10
N GLU A 30 16.76 10.05 7.39
CA GLU A 30 16.38 10.73 6.14
C GLU A 30 15.77 9.77 5.13
N ASN A 31 16.33 8.56 5.04
CA ASN A 31 15.79 7.58 4.12
C ASN A 31 14.38 7.18 4.50
N GLU A 32 14.12 7.04 5.78
CA GLU A 32 12.80 6.68 6.26
C GLU A 32 11.79 7.80 6.04
N ILE A 33 12.24 9.03 6.21
CA ILE A 33 11.38 10.18 5.96
C ILE A 33 10.94 10.20 4.50
N ARG A 34 11.90 10.03 3.59
CA ARG A 34 11.58 10.01 2.17
C ARG A 34 10.64 8.88 1.84
N ALA A 35 10.88 7.71 2.44
CA ALA A 35 10.03 6.55 2.17
C ALA A 35 8.61 6.81 2.64
N LEU A 36 8.45 7.40 3.81
CA LEU A 36 7.13 7.68 4.34
C LEU A 36 6.40 8.70 3.48
N GLU A 37 7.10 9.75 3.05
CA GLU A 37 6.51 10.72 2.16
C GLU A 37 6.06 10.08 0.87
N ARG A 38 6.89 9.18 0.34
CA ARG A 38 6.56 8.49 -0.90
C ARG A 38 5.36 7.57 -0.72
N ILE A 39 5.31 6.88 0.41
CA ILE A 39 4.18 6.01 0.71
C ILE A 39 2.88 6.82 0.72
N GLN A 40 2.91 8.00 1.28
CA GLN A 40 1.72 8.84 1.32
C GLN A 40 1.27 9.24 -0.08
N ILE A 41 2.22 9.60 -0.92
CA ILE A 41 1.91 9.96 -2.31
C ILE A 41 1.32 8.76 -3.04
N LEU A 42 1.94 7.59 -2.86
CA LEU A 42 1.47 6.38 -3.53
C LEU A 42 0.09 5.98 -3.06
N ALA A 43 -0.20 6.20 -1.78
CA ALA A 43 -1.52 5.89 -1.25
C ALA A 43 -2.59 6.74 -1.94
N LYS A 44 -2.29 8.02 -2.17
CA LYS A 44 -3.22 8.87 -2.89
C LYS A 44 -3.41 8.40 -4.32
N CYS A 45 -2.33 7.96 -4.97
CA CYS A 45 -2.43 7.43 -6.31
C CYS A 45 -3.35 6.22 -6.36
N ILE A 46 -3.23 5.34 -5.37
CA ILE A 46 -4.07 4.15 -5.32
C ILE A 46 -5.53 4.54 -5.19
N ILE A 47 -5.83 5.51 -4.35
CA ILE A 47 -7.21 5.97 -4.19
C ILE A 47 -7.75 6.53 -5.51
N GLU A 48 -6.91 7.25 -6.24
CA GLU A 48 -7.31 7.84 -7.51
C GLU A 48 -7.52 6.80 -8.61
N LEU A 49 -6.95 5.61 -8.41
CA LEU A 49 -7.10 4.52 -9.38
C LEU A 49 -8.23 3.58 -9.01
N GLU A 50 -9.19 4.07 -8.27
CA GLU A 50 -10.26 3.26 -7.73
C GLU A 50 -11.02 2.48 -8.80
N GLU A 51 -11.32 3.14 -9.92
CA GLU A 51 -12.09 2.47 -10.98
C GLU A 51 -11.30 1.33 -11.61
N GLU A 52 -10.03 1.56 -11.86
CA GLU A 52 -9.17 0.51 -12.41
C GLU A 52 -9.08 -0.68 -11.46
N ILE A 53 -9.01 -0.40 -10.17
CA ILE A 53 -8.92 -1.45 -9.18
C ILE A 53 -10.20 -2.26 -9.14
N LYS A 54 -11.34 -1.59 -9.13
CA LYS A 54 -12.63 -2.28 -9.13
C LYS A 54 -12.77 -3.18 -10.35
N THR A 55 -12.43 -2.65 -11.51
CA THR A 55 -12.52 -3.42 -12.75
C THR A 55 -11.62 -4.64 -12.70
N GLY A 56 -10.37 -4.45 -12.24
CA GLY A 56 -9.44 -5.56 -12.15
C GLY A 56 -9.89 -6.62 -11.18
N ILE A 57 -10.44 -6.21 -10.06
CA ILE A 57 -10.94 -7.16 -9.07
C ILE A 57 -12.11 -7.97 -9.64
N MET A 58 -13.04 -7.30 -10.31
CA MET A 58 -14.17 -7.98 -10.91
C MET A 58 -13.72 -9.00 -11.94
N ARG A 59 -12.78 -8.62 -12.80
CA ARG A 59 -12.26 -9.55 -13.79
C ARG A 59 -11.56 -10.72 -13.16
N SER A 60 -10.80 -10.45 -12.10
CA SER A 60 -10.09 -11.52 -11.41
C SER A 60 -11.04 -12.52 -10.80
N LYS A 61 -12.15 -12.04 -10.27
CA LYS A 61 -13.16 -12.93 -9.69
C LYS A 61 -13.83 -13.79 -10.75
N GLU A 62 -13.98 -13.26 -11.96
CA GLU A 62 -14.56 -14.03 -13.04
C GLU A 62 -13.65 -15.16 -13.49
N TYR A 63 -12.35 -14.91 -13.48
CA TYR A 63 -11.38 -15.92 -13.92
C TYR A 63 -10.91 -16.81 -12.80
N GLY A 64 -10.89 -16.29 -11.62
CA GLY A 64 -10.21 -16.91 -10.50
C GLY A 64 -10.99 -18.03 -9.81
N ARG A 65 -11.97 -18.59 -10.47
CA ARG A 65 -12.84 -19.58 -9.86
C ARG A 65 -12.28 -20.94 -9.80
#